data_213abb5431da7edecd0631b1f24126d5
#
_entry.id   213abb5431da7edecd0631b1f24126d5
#
_cell.length_a   1.000
_cell.length_b   1.000
_cell.length_c   1.000
_cell.angle_alpha   90.00
_cell.angle_beta   90.00
_cell.angle_gamma   90.00
#
_symmetry.space_group_name_H-M   'P 1'
#
loop_
_entity.id
_entity.type
_entity.pdbx_description
1 polymer ?
#
loop_
_entity_poly.entity_id
_entity_poly.type
_entity_poly.pdbx_seq_one_letter_code
_entity_poly.pdbx_strand_id
1 'polypeptide(L)'
;MKKSLAITVLIVLIAGMGLAQADEDRSQTIEDVFLRQQIELQILSSQARSTDRESKLLALETVRKMYDTGDLETDDQTFGIIQLLATEGTSNQVRQSGRVINNYPVVRKEAAALLGDIGGREAQTVLLTMVREDPEPMVLAEAIYALGKIGPEDNADAVADHIVFTLIRENAKISPDNKLALATLLALQSLFDAGMEFEDPDQLADTVGLIIDISTNYRYITIVRDRARDVLARLTGTEDS
;
A
#
# COMPACT_ATOMS: atom_id res chain seq x y z
N MET A 1 7.67 63.89 40.70
CA MET A 1 6.81 62.84 41.27
C MET A 1 5.83 62.18 40.27
N LYS A 2 5.65 62.68 39.02
CA LYS A 2 4.77 62.08 38.01
C LYS A 2 5.40 60.95 37.14
N LYS A 3 6.71 60.83 37.12
CA LYS A 3 7.42 59.79 36.32
C LYS A 3 7.59 58.46 37.05
N SER A 4 7.54 58.43 38.39
CA SER A 4 7.65 57.21 39.19
C SER A 4 6.35 56.37 39.20
N LEU A 5 5.17 57.04 39.08
CA LEU A 5 3.88 56.35 39.08
C LEU A 5 3.62 55.56 37.78
N ALA A 6 4.15 56.06 36.65
CA ALA A 6 3.99 55.41 35.34
C ALA A 6 4.77 54.09 35.20
N ILE A 7 5.93 54.02 35.87
CA ILE A 7 6.80 52.82 35.86
C ILE A 7 6.20 51.70 36.73
N THR A 8 5.57 52.07 37.86
CA THR A 8 4.95 51.08 38.77
C THR A 8 3.69 50.47 38.18
N VAL A 9 2.91 51.21 37.40
CA VAL A 9 1.75 50.69 36.68
C VAL A 9 2.12 49.76 35.54
N LEU A 10 3.24 50.04 34.83
CA LEU A 10 3.75 49.23 33.75
C LEU A 10 4.26 47.88 34.25
N ILE A 11 4.93 47.81 35.41
CA ILE A 11 5.45 46.58 36.00
C ILE A 11 4.30 45.66 36.48
N VAL A 12 3.22 46.21 36.98
CA VAL A 12 2.02 45.41 37.38
C VAL A 12 1.27 44.86 36.17
N LEU A 13 1.26 45.56 35.02
CA LEU A 13 0.66 45.09 33.78
C LEU A 13 1.47 43.94 33.12
N ILE A 14 2.79 43.96 33.25
CA ILE A 14 3.66 42.87 32.71
C ILE A 14 3.60 41.63 33.63
N ALA A 15 3.45 41.81 34.95
CA ALA A 15 3.29 40.70 35.89
C ALA A 15 1.87 39.98 35.74
N GLY A 16 0.87 40.66 35.22
CA GLY A 16 -0.45 40.08 34.96
C GLY A 16 -0.55 39.26 33.68
N MET A 17 0.38 39.44 32.73
CA MET A 17 0.43 38.66 31.48
C MET A 17 1.24 37.35 31.58
N GLY A 18 1.95 37.14 32.67
CA GLY A 18 2.76 35.93 32.89
C GLY A 18 2.06 34.79 33.59
N LEU A 19 0.78 34.90 33.93
CA LEU A 19 0.03 33.85 34.64
C LEU A 19 -1.08 33.16 33.81
N ALA A 20 -1.14 33.46 32.51
CA ALA A 20 -2.15 32.82 31.60
C ALA A 20 -1.52 31.77 30.66
N GLN A 21 -0.31 31.30 30.92
CA GLN A 21 0.39 30.31 30.06
C GLN A 21 0.89 29.08 30.83
N ALA A 22 0.24 28.75 31.92
CA ALA A 22 0.58 27.58 32.71
C ALA A 22 -0.66 26.71 32.93
N ASP A 23 -1.30 26.20 31.85
CA ASP A 23 -2.29 25.11 31.98
C ASP A 23 -2.53 24.35 30.66
N GLU A 24 -1.45 24.03 29.91
CA GLU A 24 -1.54 23.15 28.74
C GLU A 24 -0.77 21.82 28.91
N ASP A 25 -0.23 21.57 30.07
CA ASP A 25 0.31 20.24 30.41
C ASP A 25 -0.69 19.49 31.30
N ARG A 26 -1.91 19.34 30.82
CA ARG A 26 -2.78 18.29 31.33
C ARG A 26 -2.18 16.97 30.93
N SER A 27 -1.55 16.27 31.88
CA SER A 27 -1.16 14.88 31.69
C SER A 27 -2.36 14.13 31.11
N GLN A 28 -2.23 13.72 29.83
CA GLN A 28 -3.30 12.96 29.15
C GLN A 28 -3.59 11.73 30.00
N THR A 29 -4.84 11.57 30.39
CA THR A 29 -5.24 10.37 31.10
C THR A 29 -5.31 9.19 30.13
N ILE A 30 -5.24 7.97 30.64
CA ILE A 30 -5.42 6.77 29.80
C ILE A 30 -6.79 6.80 29.11
N GLU A 31 -7.82 7.31 29.80
CA GLU A 31 -9.13 7.51 29.21
C GLU A 31 -9.15 8.50 28.04
N ASP A 32 -8.40 9.59 28.14
CA ASP A 32 -8.29 10.60 27.05
C ASP A 32 -7.63 9.99 25.81
N VAL A 33 -6.57 9.19 25.99
CA VAL A 33 -5.88 8.49 24.90
C VAL A 33 -6.83 7.47 24.25
N PHE A 34 -7.49 6.65 25.05
CA PHE A 34 -8.42 5.62 24.57
C PHE A 34 -9.63 6.20 23.82
N LEU A 35 -10.24 7.27 24.35
CA LEU A 35 -11.35 7.95 23.68
C LEU A 35 -10.92 8.59 22.37
N ARG A 36 -9.70 9.15 22.29
CA ARG A 36 -9.16 9.71 21.05
C ARG A 36 -8.99 8.64 19.99
N GLN A 37 -8.38 7.50 20.32
CA GLN A 37 -8.21 6.37 19.39
C GLN A 37 -9.58 5.88 18.88
N GLN A 38 -10.56 5.72 19.74
CA GLN A 38 -11.90 5.29 19.32
C GLN A 38 -12.57 6.29 18.36
N ILE A 39 -12.43 7.59 18.61
CA ILE A 39 -12.96 8.64 17.74
C ILE A 39 -12.24 8.62 16.39
N GLU A 40 -10.92 8.48 16.36
CA GLU A 40 -10.14 8.41 15.13
C GLU A 40 -10.54 7.21 14.27
N LEU A 41 -10.67 6.02 14.85
CA LEU A 41 -11.13 4.82 14.16
C LEU A 41 -12.57 4.96 13.63
N GLN A 42 -13.44 5.64 14.37
CA GLN A 42 -14.80 5.90 13.93
C GLN A 42 -14.84 6.88 12.73
N ILE A 43 -13.99 7.90 12.75
CA ILE A 43 -13.83 8.84 11.63
C ILE A 43 -13.29 8.10 10.40
N LEU A 44 -12.22 7.32 10.55
CA LEU A 44 -11.63 6.51 9.48
C LEU A 44 -12.66 5.55 8.87
N SER A 45 -13.40 4.83 9.71
CA SER A 45 -14.45 3.92 9.25
C SER A 45 -15.56 4.66 8.48
N SER A 46 -15.94 5.85 8.93
CA SER A 46 -16.92 6.69 8.25
C SER A 46 -16.42 7.17 6.89
N GLN A 47 -15.17 7.63 6.81
CA GLN A 47 -14.52 8.06 5.56
C GLN A 47 -14.38 6.91 4.57
N ALA A 48 -13.92 5.72 5.03
CA ALA A 48 -13.77 4.54 4.20
C ALA A 48 -15.09 4.04 3.61
N ARG A 49 -16.20 4.20 4.34
CA ARG A 49 -17.55 3.82 3.89
C ARG A 49 -18.28 4.91 3.11
N SER A 50 -17.70 6.10 2.99
CA SER A 50 -18.26 7.20 2.19
C SER A 50 -18.44 6.76 0.73
N THR A 51 -19.39 7.34 0.02
CA THR A 51 -19.52 7.17 -1.44
C THR A 51 -18.58 8.08 -2.21
N ASP A 52 -17.89 8.99 -1.52
CA ASP A 52 -16.97 9.94 -2.11
C ASP A 52 -15.54 9.39 -2.17
N ARG A 53 -14.92 9.48 -3.35
CA ARG A 53 -13.55 9.02 -3.59
C ARG A 53 -12.53 9.74 -2.71
N GLU A 54 -12.66 11.05 -2.57
CA GLU A 54 -11.69 11.88 -1.84
C GLU A 54 -11.71 11.54 -0.34
N SER A 55 -12.90 11.27 0.23
CA SER A 55 -13.01 10.80 1.61
C SER A 55 -12.28 9.48 1.84
N LYS A 56 -12.34 8.55 0.88
CA LYS A 56 -11.64 7.27 0.93
C LYS A 56 -10.12 7.43 0.83
N LEU A 57 -9.65 8.31 -0.04
CA LEU A 57 -8.22 8.62 -0.15
C LEU A 57 -7.71 9.28 1.13
N LEU A 58 -8.50 10.17 1.74
CA LEU A 58 -8.16 10.79 3.03
C LEU A 58 -8.06 9.75 4.15
N ALA A 59 -8.93 8.72 4.16
CA ALA A 59 -8.81 7.62 5.11
C ALA A 59 -7.48 6.88 4.94
N LEU A 60 -7.08 6.54 3.71
CA LEU A 60 -5.79 5.89 3.44
C LEU A 60 -4.59 6.78 3.81
N GLU A 61 -4.66 8.07 3.51
CA GLU A 61 -3.62 9.03 3.89
C GLU A 61 -3.47 9.12 5.42
N THR A 62 -4.58 9.10 6.15
CA THR A 62 -4.56 9.12 7.61
C THR A 62 -3.93 7.84 8.17
N VAL A 63 -4.32 6.67 7.66
CA VAL A 63 -3.70 5.39 8.07
C VAL A 63 -2.21 5.37 7.73
N ARG A 64 -1.81 5.86 6.56
CA ARG A 64 -0.40 5.99 6.18
C ARG A 64 0.38 6.87 7.15
N LYS A 65 -0.18 8.01 7.53
CA LYS A 65 0.43 8.88 8.52
C LYS A 65 0.60 8.20 9.87
N MET A 66 -0.40 7.45 10.33
CA MET A 66 -0.31 6.66 11.57
C MET A 66 0.79 5.59 11.45
N TYR A 67 0.92 4.94 10.30
CA TYR A 67 2.01 4.00 10.03
C TYR A 67 3.39 4.68 10.08
N ASP A 68 3.55 5.80 9.40
CA ASP A 68 4.82 6.54 9.32
C ASP A 68 5.26 7.10 10.67
N THR A 69 4.31 7.44 11.56
CA THR A 69 4.60 7.91 12.94
C THR A 69 4.77 6.77 13.95
N GLY A 70 4.49 5.53 13.57
CA GLY A 70 4.53 4.37 14.47
C GLY A 70 3.32 4.29 15.42
N ASP A 71 2.27 5.07 15.17
CA ASP A 71 1.03 5.10 15.94
C ASP A 71 -0.02 4.11 15.41
N LEU A 72 0.28 3.40 14.30
CA LEU A 72 -0.63 2.43 13.72
C LEU A 72 -0.70 1.18 14.58
N GLU A 73 -1.82 0.96 15.24
CA GLU A 73 -2.17 -0.34 15.79
C GLU A 73 -2.77 -1.17 14.63
N THR A 74 -2.06 -2.24 14.24
CA THR A 74 -2.56 -3.21 13.24
C THR A 74 -3.54 -4.16 13.91
N ASP A 75 -4.61 -3.60 14.48
CA ASP A 75 -5.74 -4.35 14.99
C ASP A 75 -6.68 -4.79 13.85
N ASP A 76 -7.56 -5.74 14.14
CA ASP A 76 -8.54 -6.26 13.18
C ASP A 76 -9.42 -5.16 12.58
N GLN A 77 -9.68 -4.07 13.31
CA GLN A 77 -10.53 -2.97 12.86
C GLN A 77 -9.84 -2.09 11.84
N THR A 78 -8.60 -1.67 12.12
CA THR A 78 -7.80 -0.85 11.19
C THR A 78 -7.49 -1.63 9.92
N PHE A 79 -7.09 -2.90 10.06
CA PHE A 79 -6.85 -3.77 8.92
C PHE A 79 -8.11 -3.98 8.08
N GLY A 80 -9.27 -4.17 8.70
CA GLY A 80 -10.56 -4.27 8.03
C GLY A 80 -10.94 -3.03 7.22
N ILE A 81 -10.54 -1.84 7.66
CA ILE A 81 -10.71 -0.58 6.89
C ILE A 81 -9.87 -0.61 5.61
N ILE A 82 -8.58 -0.99 5.70
CA ILE A 82 -7.69 -1.07 4.54
C ILE A 82 -8.20 -2.14 3.56
N GLN A 83 -8.59 -3.32 4.04
CA GLN A 83 -9.15 -4.39 3.24
C GLN A 83 -10.43 -3.96 2.50
N LEU A 84 -11.32 -3.22 3.17
CA LEU A 84 -12.53 -2.67 2.56
C LEU A 84 -12.17 -1.77 1.36
N LEU A 85 -11.18 -0.88 1.53
CA LEU A 85 -10.75 0.04 0.48
C LEU A 85 -9.98 -0.67 -0.64
N ALA A 86 -9.20 -1.70 -0.32
CA ALA A 86 -8.47 -2.53 -1.27
C ALA A 86 -9.37 -3.36 -2.20
N THR A 87 -10.57 -3.73 -1.74
CA THR A 87 -11.50 -4.60 -2.49
C THR A 87 -12.73 -3.87 -3.00
N GLU A 88 -12.75 -2.54 -2.88
CA GLU A 88 -13.90 -1.74 -3.26
C GLU A 88 -14.17 -1.73 -4.75
N GLY A 89 -15.43 -1.95 -5.13
CA GLY A 89 -15.84 -1.99 -6.54
C GLY A 89 -15.44 -3.28 -7.28
N THR A 90 -14.70 -4.18 -6.64
CA THR A 90 -14.38 -5.53 -7.14
C THR A 90 -15.16 -6.58 -6.34
N SER A 91 -14.57 -7.14 -5.29
CA SER A 91 -15.27 -8.09 -4.40
C SER A 91 -16.38 -7.41 -3.60
N ASN A 92 -16.24 -6.12 -3.30
CA ASN A 92 -17.20 -5.32 -2.55
C ASN A 92 -17.88 -4.27 -3.46
N GLN A 93 -18.90 -4.71 -4.21
CA GLN A 93 -19.59 -3.88 -5.20
C GLN A 93 -20.87 -3.25 -4.64
N VAL A 94 -21.00 -1.92 -4.79
CA VAL A 94 -22.26 -1.20 -4.61
C VAL A 94 -22.83 -0.86 -5.98
N ARG A 95 -24.07 -1.32 -6.24
CA ARG A 95 -24.73 -1.11 -7.52
C ARG A 95 -25.93 -0.17 -7.41
N GLN A 96 -26.01 0.78 -8.34
CA GLN A 96 -27.18 1.64 -8.53
C GLN A 96 -27.63 1.56 -9.98
N SER A 97 -28.88 1.24 -10.24
CA SER A 97 -29.44 1.08 -11.59
C SER A 97 -28.58 0.14 -12.47
N GLY A 98 -28.07 -0.96 -11.89
CA GLY A 98 -27.24 -1.96 -12.58
C GLY A 98 -25.77 -1.58 -12.77
N ARG A 99 -25.35 -0.37 -12.45
CA ARG A 99 -23.95 0.08 -12.55
C ARG A 99 -23.25 0.02 -11.22
N VAL A 100 -21.99 -0.41 -11.22
CA VAL A 100 -21.11 -0.30 -10.05
C VAL A 100 -20.77 1.18 -9.86
N ILE A 101 -21.08 1.73 -8.70
CA ILE A 101 -20.90 3.15 -8.40
C ILE A 101 -19.67 3.42 -7.52
N ASN A 102 -19.09 2.39 -6.93
CA ASN A 102 -17.93 2.46 -6.04
C ASN A 102 -16.65 1.88 -6.69
N ASN A 103 -16.51 1.96 -8.01
CA ASN A 103 -15.29 1.48 -8.68
C ASN A 103 -14.25 2.61 -8.73
N TYR A 104 -13.32 2.60 -7.78
CA TYR A 104 -12.26 3.60 -7.64
C TYR A 104 -10.87 2.93 -7.71
N PRO A 105 -10.32 2.67 -8.92
CA PRO A 105 -9.01 2.01 -9.06
C PRO A 105 -7.87 2.72 -8.32
N VAL A 106 -7.91 4.05 -8.24
CA VAL A 106 -6.89 4.84 -7.52
C VAL A 106 -6.91 4.53 -6.02
N VAL A 107 -8.11 4.38 -5.42
CA VAL A 107 -8.25 4.01 -4.00
C VAL A 107 -7.64 2.63 -3.75
N ARG A 108 -7.98 1.65 -4.60
CA ARG A 108 -7.44 0.29 -4.48
C ARG A 108 -5.93 0.24 -4.66
N LYS A 109 -5.40 1.01 -5.62
CA LYS A 109 -3.96 1.14 -5.82
C LYS A 109 -3.26 1.69 -4.57
N GLU A 110 -3.76 2.78 -3.99
CA GLU A 110 -3.17 3.36 -2.77
C GLU A 110 -3.28 2.41 -1.56
N ALA A 111 -4.40 1.65 -1.47
CA ALA A 111 -4.55 0.60 -0.46
C ALA A 111 -3.54 -0.53 -0.65
N ALA A 112 -3.26 -0.97 -1.89
CA ALA A 112 -2.24 -1.95 -2.19
C ALA A 112 -0.83 -1.49 -1.79
N ALA A 113 -0.49 -0.23 -2.08
CA ALA A 113 0.78 0.37 -1.67
C ALA A 113 0.93 0.37 -0.14
N LEU A 114 -0.12 0.77 0.58
CA LEU A 114 -0.13 0.78 2.05
C LEU A 114 0.01 -0.63 2.63
N LEU A 115 -0.69 -1.62 2.07
CA LEU A 115 -0.55 -3.03 2.47
C LEU A 115 0.88 -3.54 2.28
N GLY A 116 1.55 -3.14 1.19
CA GLY A 116 2.96 -3.47 0.96
C GLY A 116 3.92 -2.82 1.95
N ASP A 117 3.57 -1.64 2.51
CA ASP A 117 4.33 -0.96 3.56
C ASP A 117 4.13 -1.64 4.92
N ILE A 118 2.88 -1.99 5.27
CA ILE A 118 2.53 -2.67 6.52
C ILE A 118 3.12 -4.08 6.56
N GLY A 119 3.01 -4.83 5.46
CA GLY A 119 3.54 -6.19 5.37
C GLY A 119 2.74 -7.24 6.14
N GLY A 120 3.32 -8.44 6.24
CA GLY A 120 2.75 -9.56 7.00
C GLY A 120 1.72 -10.38 6.22
N ARG A 121 1.30 -11.49 6.82
CA ARG A 121 0.45 -12.52 6.20
C ARG A 121 -0.95 -12.00 5.80
N GLU A 122 -1.55 -11.16 6.65
CA GLU A 122 -2.86 -10.57 6.38
C GLU A 122 -2.79 -9.65 5.15
N ALA A 123 -1.78 -8.79 5.06
CA ALA A 123 -1.56 -7.92 3.91
C ALA A 123 -1.33 -8.74 2.63
N GLN A 124 -0.50 -9.78 2.69
CA GLN A 124 -0.25 -10.69 1.58
C GLN A 124 -1.56 -11.34 1.08
N THR A 125 -2.42 -11.81 1.99
CA THR A 125 -3.69 -12.43 1.62
C THR A 125 -4.63 -11.47 0.88
N VAL A 126 -4.71 -10.21 1.32
CA VAL A 126 -5.52 -9.19 0.63
C VAL A 126 -4.93 -8.87 -0.74
N LEU A 127 -3.60 -8.69 -0.83
CA LEU A 127 -2.91 -8.41 -2.10
C LEU A 127 -3.08 -9.55 -3.11
N LEU A 128 -3.00 -10.82 -2.70
CA LEU A 128 -3.29 -11.97 -3.55
C LEU A 128 -4.73 -11.97 -4.06
N THR A 129 -5.68 -11.55 -3.23
CA THR A 129 -7.07 -11.37 -3.67
C THR A 129 -7.19 -10.29 -4.73
N MET A 130 -6.49 -9.16 -4.55
CA MET A 130 -6.44 -8.08 -5.54
C MET A 130 -5.84 -8.55 -6.87
N VAL A 131 -4.71 -9.30 -6.84
CA VAL A 131 -4.06 -9.84 -8.05
C VAL A 131 -4.99 -10.78 -8.81
N ARG A 132 -5.82 -11.57 -8.13
CA ARG A 132 -6.78 -12.48 -8.78
C ARG A 132 -8.00 -11.79 -9.36
N GLU A 133 -8.51 -10.78 -8.68
CA GLU A 133 -9.88 -10.26 -8.91
C GLU A 133 -9.93 -8.88 -9.55
N ASP A 134 -8.85 -8.07 -9.43
CA ASP A 134 -8.88 -6.71 -9.94
C ASP A 134 -8.74 -6.68 -11.48
N PRO A 135 -9.63 -5.97 -12.20
CA PRO A 135 -9.55 -5.83 -13.64
C PRO A 135 -8.57 -4.76 -14.12
N GLU A 136 -8.06 -3.90 -13.23
CA GLU A 136 -7.31 -2.70 -13.59
C GLU A 136 -5.79 -2.94 -13.54
N PRO A 137 -5.06 -2.83 -14.66
CA PRO A 137 -3.63 -3.11 -14.71
C PRO A 137 -2.81 -2.27 -13.71
N MET A 138 -3.23 -1.03 -13.44
CA MET A 138 -2.54 -0.17 -12.48
C MET A 138 -2.65 -0.67 -11.03
N VAL A 139 -3.75 -1.33 -10.68
CA VAL A 139 -3.95 -1.93 -9.36
C VAL A 139 -3.18 -3.23 -9.26
N LEU A 140 -3.24 -4.05 -10.32
CA LEU A 140 -2.46 -5.30 -10.42
C LEU A 140 -0.96 -5.02 -10.27
N ALA A 141 -0.44 -4.02 -10.97
CA ALA A 141 0.97 -3.65 -10.89
C ALA A 141 1.38 -3.26 -9.47
N GLU A 142 0.58 -2.46 -8.77
CA GLU A 142 0.88 -2.06 -7.40
C GLU A 142 0.79 -3.24 -6.43
N ALA A 143 -0.27 -4.07 -6.55
CA ALA A 143 -0.45 -5.24 -5.68
C ALA A 143 0.68 -6.26 -5.85
N ILE A 144 1.14 -6.51 -7.09
CA ILE A 144 2.27 -7.38 -7.39
C ILE A 144 3.57 -6.80 -6.82
N TYR A 145 3.82 -5.51 -7.01
CA TYR A 145 4.99 -4.84 -6.45
C TYR A 145 4.99 -4.92 -4.91
N ALA A 146 3.83 -4.70 -4.29
CA ALA A 146 3.65 -4.81 -2.86
C ALA A 146 3.93 -6.23 -2.33
N LEU A 147 3.47 -7.27 -3.04
CA LEU A 147 3.79 -8.67 -2.71
C LEU A 147 5.30 -8.94 -2.73
N GLY A 148 6.00 -8.44 -3.75
CA GLY A 148 7.46 -8.52 -3.81
C GLY A 148 8.15 -7.78 -2.68
N LYS A 149 7.60 -6.65 -2.24
CA LYS A 149 8.12 -5.86 -1.12
C LYS A 149 7.95 -6.56 0.23
N ILE A 150 6.82 -7.22 0.46
CA ILE A 150 6.60 -8.04 1.66
C ILE A 150 7.62 -9.17 1.73
N GLY A 151 7.97 -9.72 0.57
CA GLY A 151 8.91 -10.83 0.48
C GLY A 151 8.25 -12.20 0.67
N PRO A 152 9.07 -13.27 0.75
CA PRO A 152 8.58 -14.61 0.91
C PRO A 152 8.06 -14.82 2.33
N GLU A 153 6.81 -15.21 2.40
CA GLU A 153 6.18 -15.89 3.53
C GLU A 153 6.22 -17.41 3.26
N ASP A 154 5.57 -18.21 4.06
CA ASP A 154 5.59 -19.68 3.97
C ASP A 154 5.09 -20.26 2.61
N ASN A 155 4.60 -19.43 1.69
CA ASN A 155 3.99 -19.82 0.41
C ASN A 155 4.53 -18.99 -0.77
N ALA A 156 5.81 -18.66 -0.78
CA ALA A 156 6.42 -17.78 -1.78
C ALA A 156 6.30 -18.30 -3.22
N ASP A 157 6.38 -19.60 -3.44
CA ASP A 157 6.17 -20.26 -4.73
C ASP A 157 4.74 -20.06 -5.26
N ALA A 158 3.73 -20.23 -4.42
CA ALA A 158 2.34 -19.97 -4.79
C ALA A 158 2.08 -18.47 -5.09
N VAL A 159 2.77 -17.55 -4.40
CA VAL A 159 2.73 -16.12 -4.69
C VAL A 159 3.31 -15.85 -6.07
N ALA A 160 4.49 -16.42 -6.37
CA ALA A 160 5.14 -16.27 -7.67
C ALA A 160 4.26 -16.82 -8.81
N ASP A 161 3.63 -17.98 -8.63
CA ASP A 161 2.70 -18.57 -9.60
C ASP A 161 1.53 -17.63 -9.92
N HIS A 162 0.88 -17.06 -8.89
CA HIS A 162 -0.20 -16.10 -9.10
C HIS A 162 0.23 -14.83 -9.83
N ILE A 163 1.44 -14.32 -9.57
CA ILE A 163 2.01 -13.16 -10.24
C ILE A 163 2.25 -13.49 -11.73
N VAL A 164 2.89 -14.62 -12.02
CA VAL A 164 3.22 -15.08 -13.37
C VAL A 164 1.96 -15.31 -14.18
N PHE A 165 1.00 -16.08 -13.63
CA PHE A 165 -0.29 -16.35 -14.27
C PHE A 165 -1.05 -15.05 -14.61
N THR A 166 -1.05 -14.08 -13.70
CA THR A 166 -1.72 -12.79 -13.91
C THR A 166 -1.08 -12.03 -15.07
N LEU A 167 0.26 -11.99 -15.15
CA LEU A 167 0.92 -11.29 -16.25
C LEU A 167 0.71 -12.02 -17.59
N ILE A 168 0.74 -13.36 -17.62
CA ILE A 168 0.42 -14.14 -18.83
C ILE A 168 -0.99 -13.81 -19.31
N ARG A 169 -1.96 -13.81 -18.41
CA ARG A 169 -3.36 -13.45 -18.73
C ARG A 169 -3.49 -12.02 -19.28
N GLU A 170 -2.79 -11.06 -18.70
CA GLU A 170 -2.83 -9.67 -19.14
C GLU A 170 -2.12 -9.47 -20.47
N ASN A 171 -1.02 -10.18 -20.73
CA ASN A 171 -0.30 -10.14 -22.00
C ASN A 171 -1.09 -10.74 -23.17
N ALA A 172 -2.05 -11.62 -22.90
CA ALA A 172 -2.98 -12.11 -23.91
C ALA A 172 -3.91 -11.02 -24.46
N LYS A 173 -3.98 -9.86 -23.83
CA LYS A 173 -4.69 -8.67 -24.33
C LYS A 173 -3.91 -8.02 -25.49
N ILE A 174 -4.55 -7.06 -26.16
CA ILE A 174 -4.07 -6.45 -27.42
C ILE A 174 -2.69 -5.78 -27.25
N SER A 175 -2.37 -5.24 -26.08
CA SER A 175 -1.10 -4.57 -25.80
C SER A 175 -0.56 -4.95 -24.43
N PRO A 176 0.73 -5.31 -24.31
CA PRO A 176 1.33 -5.58 -23.02
C PRO A 176 1.44 -4.31 -22.17
N ASP A 177 1.21 -4.43 -20.87
CA ASP A 177 1.38 -3.33 -19.93
C ASP A 177 2.82 -3.33 -19.37
N ASN A 178 3.58 -2.26 -19.69
CA ASN A 178 4.97 -2.15 -19.26
C ASN A 178 5.13 -1.97 -17.76
N LYS A 179 4.16 -1.32 -17.08
CA LYS A 179 4.23 -1.12 -15.62
C LYS A 179 3.96 -2.43 -14.89
N LEU A 180 2.97 -3.18 -15.37
CA LEU A 180 2.65 -4.49 -14.83
C LEU A 180 3.82 -5.48 -15.03
N ALA A 181 4.42 -5.50 -16.23
CA ALA A 181 5.59 -6.32 -16.50
C ALA A 181 6.78 -5.94 -15.61
N LEU A 182 7.05 -4.66 -15.45
CA LEU A 182 8.13 -4.19 -14.57
C LEU A 182 7.86 -4.58 -13.11
N ALA A 183 6.64 -4.39 -12.62
CA ALA A 183 6.26 -4.78 -11.26
C ALA A 183 6.44 -6.28 -11.03
N THR A 184 6.05 -7.11 -12.01
CA THR A 184 6.25 -8.56 -11.96
C THR A 184 7.73 -8.93 -11.88
N LEU A 185 8.58 -8.35 -12.73
CA LEU A 185 10.02 -8.61 -12.72
C LEU A 185 10.67 -8.20 -11.39
N LEU A 186 10.26 -7.05 -10.83
CA LEU A 186 10.77 -6.60 -9.54
C LEU A 186 10.32 -7.49 -8.39
N ALA A 187 9.06 -7.94 -8.40
CA ALA A 187 8.53 -8.84 -7.39
C ALA A 187 9.21 -10.21 -7.43
N LEU A 188 9.32 -10.81 -8.63
CA LEU A 188 10.03 -12.08 -8.81
C LEU A 188 11.49 -11.98 -8.37
N GLN A 189 12.18 -10.91 -8.75
CA GLN A 189 13.55 -10.69 -8.29
C GLN A 189 13.64 -10.63 -6.77
N SER A 190 12.75 -9.90 -6.12
CA SER A 190 12.73 -9.79 -4.65
C SER A 190 12.52 -11.16 -3.98
N LEU A 191 11.62 -11.98 -4.53
CA LEU A 191 11.37 -13.33 -4.04
C LEU A 191 12.60 -14.23 -4.22
N PHE A 192 13.27 -14.18 -5.38
CA PHE A 192 14.50 -14.94 -5.64
C PHE A 192 15.67 -14.48 -4.75
N ASP A 193 15.87 -13.16 -4.60
CA ASP A 193 16.91 -12.59 -3.74
C ASP A 193 16.70 -13.01 -2.27
N ALA A 194 15.45 -13.28 -1.88
CA ALA A 194 15.10 -13.79 -0.56
C ALA A 194 15.17 -15.33 -0.43
N GLY A 195 15.65 -16.03 -1.48
CA GLY A 195 15.88 -17.46 -1.45
C GLY A 195 14.68 -18.32 -1.82
N MET A 196 13.67 -17.77 -2.50
CA MET A 196 12.56 -18.57 -3.03
C MET A 196 13.08 -19.56 -4.07
N GLU A 197 12.67 -20.81 -3.94
CA GLU A 197 12.88 -21.88 -4.92
C GLU A 197 11.52 -22.41 -5.38
N PHE A 198 11.40 -22.76 -6.66
CA PHE A 198 10.20 -23.40 -7.18
C PHE A 198 10.18 -24.87 -6.82
N GLU A 199 9.12 -25.34 -6.19
CA GLU A 199 8.91 -26.77 -5.92
C GLU A 199 8.45 -27.50 -7.17
N ASP A 200 7.68 -26.83 -8.05
CA ASP A 200 7.13 -27.37 -9.28
C ASP A 200 7.99 -26.95 -10.50
N PRO A 201 8.61 -27.90 -11.23
CA PRO A 201 9.36 -27.61 -12.46
C PRO A 201 8.55 -26.91 -13.56
N ASP A 202 7.23 -27.14 -13.64
CA ASP A 202 6.38 -26.51 -14.63
C ASP A 202 6.17 -25.01 -14.31
N GLN A 203 6.05 -24.63 -13.04
CA GLN A 203 6.01 -23.23 -12.60
C GLN A 203 7.31 -22.50 -12.91
N LEU A 204 8.45 -23.15 -12.67
CA LEU A 204 9.75 -22.60 -13.05
C LEU A 204 9.83 -22.38 -14.57
N ALA A 205 9.39 -23.35 -15.36
CA ALA A 205 9.41 -23.27 -16.83
C ALA A 205 8.52 -22.12 -17.34
N ASP A 206 7.32 -21.96 -16.78
CA ASP A 206 6.40 -20.86 -17.11
C ASP A 206 6.99 -19.50 -16.74
N THR A 207 7.63 -19.40 -15.58
CA THR A 207 8.29 -18.17 -15.12
C THR A 207 9.45 -17.79 -16.02
N VAL A 208 10.33 -18.74 -16.34
CA VAL A 208 11.47 -18.52 -17.26
C VAL A 208 10.95 -18.16 -18.65
N GLY A 209 9.96 -18.88 -19.15
CA GLY A 209 9.33 -18.60 -20.45
C GLY A 209 8.77 -17.19 -20.54
N LEU A 210 8.08 -16.73 -19.50
CA LEU A 210 7.55 -15.37 -19.38
C LEU A 210 8.68 -14.31 -19.40
N ILE A 211 9.76 -14.53 -18.63
CA ILE A 211 10.88 -13.58 -18.56
C ILE A 211 11.60 -13.51 -19.91
N ILE A 212 11.76 -14.65 -20.61
CA ILE A 212 12.33 -14.70 -21.96
C ILE A 212 11.45 -13.92 -22.95
N ASP A 213 10.12 -14.13 -22.93
CA ASP A 213 9.19 -13.37 -23.77
C ASP A 213 9.34 -11.85 -23.54
N ILE A 214 9.31 -11.39 -22.28
CA ILE A 214 9.50 -9.98 -21.97
C ILE A 214 10.84 -9.45 -22.49
N SER A 215 11.94 -10.22 -22.35
CA SER A 215 13.29 -9.79 -22.71
C SER A 215 13.48 -9.60 -24.22
N THR A 216 12.75 -10.37 -25.02
CA THR A 216 12.91 -10.43 -26.50
C THR A 216 11.81 -9.69 -27.26
N ASN A 217 10.64 -9.49 -26.66
CA ASN A 217 9.46 -8.92 -27.29
C ASN A 217 9.60 -7.39 -27.43
N TYR A 218 9.69 -6.90 -28.66
CA TYR A 218 9.85 -5.47 -28.99
C TYR A 218 8.65 -4.60 -28.55
N ARG A 219 7.52 -5.19 -28.19
CA ARG A 219 6.34 -4.46 -27.70
C ARG A 219 6.56 -3.90 -26.28
N TYR A 220 7.53 -4.43 -25.55
CA TYR A 220 7.98 -3.87 -24.28
C TYR A 220 9.06 -2.81 -24.53
N ILE A 221 9.04 -1.74 -23.71
CA ILE A 221 10.09 -0.71 -23.75
C ILE A 221 11.44 -1.28 -23.31
N THR A 222 12.52 -0.64 -23.74
CA THR A 222 13.91 -1.13 -23.54
C THR A 222 14.20 -1.39 -22.05
N ILE A 223 13.83 -0.48 -21.16
CA ILE A 223 14.08 -0.63 -19.72
C ILE A 223 13.43 -1.88 -19.11
N VAL A 224 12.25 -2.28 -19.60
CA VAL A 224 11.57 -3.51 -19.14
C VAL A 224 12.27 -4.74 -19.68
N ARG A 225 12.68 -4.71 -20.94
CA ARG A 225 13.43 -5.82 -21.57
C ARG A 225 14.81 -6.02 -20.92
N ASP A 226 15.50 -4.94 -20.61
CA ASP A 226 16.81 -5.01 -19.93
C ASP A 226 16.63 -5.59 -18.53
N ARG A 227 15.61 -5.14 -17.78
CA ARG A 227 15.29 -5.71 -16.47
C ARG A 227 14.98 -7.20 -16.53
N ALA A 228 14.26 -7.64 -17.57
CA ALA A 228 14.00 -9.07 -17.77
C ALA A 228 15.28 -9.87 -17.98
N ARG A 229 16.28 -9.33 -18.72
CA ARG A 229 17.59 -9.99 -18.89
C ARG A 229 18.34 -10.09 -17.57
N ASP A 230 18.32 -9.02 -16.74
CA ASP A 230 18.96 -9.03 -15.42
C ASP A 230 18.36 -10.12 -14.52
N VAL A 231 17.02 -10.21 -14.48
CA VAL A 231 16.33 -11.25 -13.69
C VAL A 231 16.63 -12.65 -14.22
N LEU A 232 16.70 -12.83 -15.55
CA LEU A 232 17.04 -14.12 -16.17
C LEU A 232 18.47 -14.54 -15.83
N ALA A 233 19.44 -13.61 -15.90
CA ALA A 233 20.84 -13.88 -15.56
C ALA A 233 21.00 -14.35 -14.11
N ARG A 234 20.25 -13.76 -13.17
CA ARG A 234 20.22 -14.19 -11.76
C ARG A 234 19.66 -15.59 -11.59
N LEU A 235 18.53 -15.91 -12.24
CA LEU A 235 17.91 -17.22 -12.18
C LEU A 235 18.82 -18.32 -12.73
N THR A 236 19.60 -18.03 -13.77
CA THR A 236 20.47 -18.99 -14.44
C THR A 236 21.90 -19.04 -13.87
N GLY A 237 22.20 -18.18 -12.87
CA GLY A 237 23.55 -18.09 -12.30
C GLY A 237 24.63 -17.58 -13.29
N THR A 238 24.19 -16.87 -14.34
CA THR A 238 25.07 -16.33 -15.39
C THR A 238 25.37 -14.84 -15.15
N GLU A 239 25.41 -14.39 -13.90
CA GLU A 239 25.92 -13.04 -13.60
C GLU A 239 27.39 -12.97 -14.05
N ASP A 240 27.66 -12.02 -14.95
CA ASP A 240 29.02 -11.77 -15.48
C ASP A 240 29.99 -11.51 -14.32
N SER A 241 31.03 -12.38 -14.30
CA SER A 241 32.22 -12.28 -13.43
C SER A 241 33.04 -11.05 -13.81
#